data_aec1e3efe7bb902c7f2abbe9df487d38
#
_entry.id   aec1e3efe7bb902c7f2abbe9df487d38
#
_cell.length_a   1.000
_cell.length_b   1.000
_cell.length_c   1.000
_cell.angle_alpha   90.00
_cell.angle_beta   90.00
_cell.angle_gamma   90.00
#
_symmetry.space_group_name_H-M   'P 1'
#
loop_
_entity.id
_entity.type
_entity.pdbx_description
1 polymer ?
#
loop_
_entity_poly.entity_id
_entity_poly.type
_entity_poly.pdbx_seq_one_letter_code
_entity_poly.pdbx_strand_id
1 'polypeptide(L)'
;MIYTVTFNPAIDYIIRLDKLTTGAINRVTYEQVLGGGKGVNVSIVLGNLGHKSTATGFLAGFTGDEIVRQLRDFAAADDFVKLDGGFSRINVKVKADVETEINGQGPKISEAKREELFQKLEKLGEGDTLILSGSIPNTLPDDMYEQTLSRIQGKGIRFVVDAEKGLLLKVLKFNPLLIKPNNHELGDMFGVKLKTNEEIITYAKKLQEMGARNVLISMAGDGAILLTEDGKDYFSPAPKGKLVNSVGAGDSMVAGFVAGYIESNGDYERAFKMGLCTGSASAFSENLATRPEVEALLKTI
;
A
#
# COMPACT_ATOMS: atom_id res chain seq x y z
N MET A 1 5.83 -15.19 -8.53
CA MET A 1 5.77 -13.79 -9.03
C MET A 1 5.12 -12.90 -7.97
N ILE A 2 5.29 -11.55 -8.07
CA ILE A 2 4.62 -10.59 -7.17
C ILE A 2 3.68 -9.75 -8.01
N TYR A 3 2.40 -9.72 -7.64
CA TYR A 3 1.38 -8.88 -8.25
C TYR A 3 0.87 -7.85 -7.24
N THR A 4 0.70 -6.60 -7.69
CA THR A 4 0.06 -5.55 -6.89
C THR A 4 -1.22 -5.09 -7.58
N VAL A 5 -2.31 -5.01 -6.85
CA VAL A 5 -3.59 -4.54 -7.38
C VAL A 5 -3.91 -3.17 -6.82
N THR A 6 -4.20 -2.23 -7.72
CA THR A 6 -4.73 -0.92 -7.38
C THR A 6 -6.03 -0.70 -8.15
N PHE A 7 -7.18 -0.73 -7.47
CA PHE A 7 -8.46 -0.56 -8.15
C PHE A 7 -8.70 0.87 -8.63
N ASN A 8 -8.06 1.86 -8.02
CA ASN A 8 -8.23 3.27 -8.36
C ASN A 8 -6.89 4.02 -8.37
N PRO A 9 -5.98 3.69 -9.30
CA PRO A 9 -4.72 4.42 -9.47
C PRO A 9 -4.96 5.90 -9.73
N ALA A 10 -4.00 6.74 -9.40
CA ALA A 10 -4.10 8.18 -9.54
C ALA A 10 -2.84 8.78 -10.16
N ILE A 11 -2.99 9.96 -10.74
CA ILE A 11 -1.91 10.93 -10.80
C ILE A 11 -2.00 11.80 -9.54
N ASP A 12 -0.95 11.84 -8.74
CA ASP A 12 -0.81 12.79 -7.64
C ASP A 12 -0.13 14.06 -8.18
N TYR A 13 -0.90 15.14 -8.27
CA TYR A 13 -0.42 16.47 -8.62
C TYR A 13 -0.09 17.23 -7.34
N ILE A 14 1.20 17.30 -7.04
CA ILE A 14 1.72 17.96 -5.83
C ILE A 14 2.06 19.39 -6.17
N ILE A 15 1.49 20.36 -5.45
CA ILE A 15 1.76 21.78 -5.60
C ILE A 15 2.18 22.39 -4.26
N ARG A 16 3.12 23.36 -4.34
CA ARG A 16 3.54 24.14 -3.16
C ARG A 16 3.25 25.63 -3.39
N LEU A 17 2.74 26.25 -2.36
CA LEU A 17 2.52 27.71 -2.29
C LEU A 17 2.61 28.14 -0.80
N ASP A 18 2.85 29.40 -0.56
CA ASP A 18 2.99 29.89 0.81
C ASP A 18 1.67 29.82 1.57
N LYS A 19 0.56 30.17 0.89
CA LYS A 19 -0.79 30.18 1.46
C LYS A 19 -1.83 29.88 0.38
N LEU A 20 -2.78 29.00 0.72
CA LEU A 20 -3.96 28.76 -0.10
C LEU A 20 -5.06 29.77 0.24
N THR A 21 -5.42 30.64 -0.72
CA THR A 21 -6.50 31.62 -0.55
C THR A 21 -7.69 31.20 -1.41
N THR A 22 -8.81 30.83 -0.74
CA THR A 22 -10.08 30.50 -1.41
C THR A 22 -10.69 31.70 -2.09
N GLY A 23 -11.27 31.53 -3.28
CA GLY A 23 -11.87 32.59 -4.06
C GLY A 23 -10.89 33.53 -4.78
N ALA A 24 -9.59 33.23 -4.75
CA ALA A 24 -8.54 34.02 -5.41
C ALA A 24 -7.70 33.14 -6.38
N ILE A 25 -6.95 33.83 -7.24
CA ILE A 25 -5.93 33.16 -8.09
C ILE A 25 -4.72 32.86 -7.20
N ASN A 26 -4.41 31.58 -7.03
CA ASN A 26 -3.21 31.11 -6.35
C ASN A 26 -2.16 30.74 -7.40
N ARG A 27 -0.91 31.16 -7.20
CA ARG A 27 0.22 30.79 -8.07
C ARG A 27 1.17 29.91 -7.28
N VAL A 28 1.49 28.74 -7.85
CA VAL A 28 2.37 27.78 -7.21
C VAL A 28 3.84 28.15 -7.38
N THR A 29 4.67 27.81 -6.40
CA THR A 29 6.13 27.98 -6.44
C THR A 29 6.83 26.69 -6.85
N TYR A 30 6.14 25.55 -6.76
CA TYR A 30 6.64 24.23 -7.17
C TYR A 30 5.47 23.35 -7.59
N GLU A 31 5.71 22.49 -8.57
CA GLU A 31 4.75 21.47 -8.99
C GLU A 31 5.45 20.18 -9.40
N GLN A 32 4.79 19.05 -9.13
CA GLN A 32 5.26 17.71 -9.49
C GLN A 32 4.07 16.80 -9.83
N VAL A 33 4.28 15.93 -10.82
CA VAL A 33 3.28 14.92 -11.24
C VAL A 33 3.86 13.54 -10.99
N LEU A 34 3.21 12.78 -10.11
CA LEU A 34 3.62 11.42 -9.76
C LEU A 34 2.50 10.43 -10.08
N GLY A 35 2.86 9.31 -10.70
CA GLY A 35 1.98 8.14 -10.76
C GLY A 35 1.86 7.54 -9.37
N GLY A 36 0.64 7.31 -8.92
CA GLY A 36 0.33 6.90 -7.55
C GLY A 36 -0.83 5.94 -7.44
N GLY A 37 -1.14 5.65 -6.20
CA GLY A 37 -2.04 4.62 -5.75
C GLY A 37 -1.28 3.57 -4.97
N LYS A 38 -1.85 3.08 -3.85
CA LYS A 38 -1.09 2.26 -2.89
C LYS A 38 -0.37 1.07 -3.52
N GLY A 39 -1.03 0.25 -4.35
CA GLY A 39 -0.37 -0.88 -5.01
C GLY A 39 0.66 -0.46 -6.06
N VAL A 40 0.48 0.69 -6.73
CA VAL A 40 1.48 1.29 -7.61
C VAL A 40 2.72 1.67 -6.80
N ASN A 41 2.56 2.33 -5.66
CA ASN A 41 3.66 2.67 -4.75
C ASN A 41 4.40 1.42 -4.27
N VAL A 42 3.67 0.35 -3.91
CA VAL A 42 4.27 -0.94 -3.53
C VAL A 42 5.13 -1.49 -4.66
N SER A 43 4.65 -1.45 -5.91
CA SER A 43 5.43 -1.92 -7.08
C SER A 43 6.68 -1.08 -7.32
N ILE A 44 6.59 0.24 -7.19
CA ILE A 44 7.75 1.15 -7.31
C ILE A 44 8.82 0.79 -6.26
N VAL A 45 8.40 0.66 -5.00
CA VAL A 45 9.32 0.34 -3.90
C VAL A 45 9.93 -1.05 -4.07
N LEU A 46 9.15 -2.05 -4.47
CA LEU A 46 9.69 -3.38 -4.79
C LEU A 46 10.76 -3.29 -5.87
N GLY A 47 10.53 -2.52 -6.94
CA GLY A 47 11.52 -2.26 -7.98
C GLY A 47 12.78 -1.60 -7.45
N ASN A 48 12.66 -0.57 -6.62
CA ASN A 48 13.77 0.11 -5.94
C ASN A 48 14.57 -0.84 -5.03
N LEU A 49 13.89 -1.85 -4.46
CA LEU A 49 14.52 -2.91 -3.66
C LEU A 49 15.05 -4.08 -4.50
N GLY A 50 14.98 -4.00 -5.84
CA GLY A 50 15.51 -5.03 -6.75
C GLY A 50 14.57 -6.20 -7.01
N HIS A 51 13.30 -6.10 -6.63
CA HIS A 51 12.28 -7.13 -6.86
C HIS A 51 11.37 -6.77 -8.02
N LYS A 52 11.25 -7.68 -8.99
CA LYS A 52 10.29 -7.52 -10.08
C LYS A 52 8.88 -7.76 -9.59
N SER A 53 7.97 -6.87 -9.96
CA SER A 53 6.53 -7.01 -9.70
C SER A 53 5.72 -6.68 -10.95
N THR A 54 4.46 -7.10 -10.96
CA THR A 54 3.49 -6.74 -12.00
C THR A 54 2.37 -5.93 -11.34
N ALA A 55 2.26 -4.66 -11.71
CA ALA A 55 1.17 -3.79 -11.27
C ALA A 55 -0.06 -4.02 -12.14
N THR A 56 -1.23 -4.20 -11.52
CA THR A 56 -2.50 -4.38 -12.21
C THR A 56 -3.64 -3.61 -11.52
N GLY A 57 -4.80 -3.60 -12.15
CA GLY A 57 -5.98 -2.86 -11.73
C GLY A 57 -6.62 -2.19 -12.95
N PHE A 58 -7.16 -0.99 -12.79
CA PHE A 58 -7.87 -0.30 -13.86
C PHE A 58 -7.21 1.04 -14.20
N LEU A 59 -6.97 1.28 -15.48
CA LEU A 59 -6.44 2.55 -15.99
C LEU A 59 -7.30 3.11 -17.11
N ALA A 60 -7.36 4.43 -17.22
CA ALA A 60 -8.07 5.13 -18.29
C ALA A 60 -7.34 6.39 -18.75
N GLY A 61 -7.43 6.68 -20.05
CA GLY A 61 -7.01 7.92 -20.65
C GLY A 61 -5.54 8.28 -20.43
N PHE A 62 -5.19 9.52 -20.74
CA PHE A 62 -3.81 10.02 -20.70
C PHE A 62 -3.14 9.91 -19.34
N THR A 63 -3.89 10.03 -18.25
CA THR A 63 -3.36 9.87 -16.89
C THR A 63 -3.00 8.41 -16.60
N GLY A 64 -3.77 7.45 -17.12
CA GLY A 64 -3.44 6.03 -17.05
C GLY A 64 -2.16 5.70 -17.84
N ASP A 65 -2.01 6.27 -19.04
CA ASP A 65 -0.81 6.08 -19.84
C ASP A 65 0.44 6.70 -19.18
N GLU A 66 0.28 7.84 -18.49
CA GLU A 66 1.37 8.45 -17.71
C GLU A 66 1.78 7.60 -16.50
N ILE A 67 0.84 6.99 -15.77
CA ILE A 67 1.15 6.07 -14.69
C ILE A 67 2.00 4.90 -15.20
N VAL A 68 1.61 4.28 -16.33
CA VAL A 68 2.37 3.20 -16.96
C VAL A 68 3.76 3.66 -17.38
N ARG A 69 3.85 4.86 -17.98
CA ARG A 69 5.14 5.43 -18.40
C ARG A 69 6.09 5.56 -17.21
N GLN A 70 5.60 6.09 -16.08
CA GLN A 70 6.42 6.25 -14.86
C GLN A 70 6.80 4.90 -14.24
N LEU A 71 5.91 3.91 -14.22
CA LEU A 71 6.22 2.57 -13.68
C LEU A 71 7.41 1.90 -14.39
N ARG A 72 7.60 2.15 -15.67
CA ARG A 72 8.72 1.58 -16.44
C ARG A 72 10.09 1.98 -15.91
N ASP A 73 10.18 3.13 -15.26
CA ASP A 73 11.43 3.62 -14.66
C ASP A 73 11.85 2.81 -13.42
N PHE A 74 10.95 1.96 -12.88
CA PHE A 74 11.13 1.24 -11.61
C PHE A 74 11.16 -0.30 -11.73
N ALA A 75 11.49 -0.84 -12.90
CA ALA A 75 11.53 -2.29 -13.13
C ALA A 75 10.22 -3.04 -12.81
N ALA A 76 9.10 -2.34 -12.70
CA ALA A 76 7.77 -2.91 -12.54
C ALA A 76 7.14 -3.15 -13.92
N ALA A 77 6.62 -4.37 -14.12
CA ALA A 77 5.79 -4.66 -15.26
C ALA A 77 4.37 -4.13 -15.02
N ASP A 78 3.65 -3.83 -16.09
CA ASP A 78 2.24 -3.45 -16.04
C ASP A 78 1.36 -4.49 -16.76
N ASP A 79 0.23 -4.83 -16.14
CA ASP A 79 -0.82 -5.68 -16.73
C ASP A 79 -2.21 -5.11 -16.37
N PHE A 80 -2.35 -3.79 -16.49
CA PHE A 80 -3.61 -3.12 -16.20
C PHE A 80 -4.72 -3.44 -17.21
N VAL A 81 -5.96 -3.44 -16.72
CA VAL A 81 -7.15 -3.42 -17.56
C VAL A 81 -7.39 -1.99 -18.03
N LYS A 82 -7.29 -1.76 -19.34
CA LYS A 82 -7.59 -0.46 -19.93
C LYS A 82 -9.09 -0.27 -20.08
N LEU A 83 -9.58 0.85 -19.55
CA LEU A 83 -10.98 1.24 -19.66
C LEU A 83 -11.22 2.04 -20.94
N ASP A 84 -12.43 1.93 -21.48
CA ASP A 84 -12.77 2.48 -22.79
C ASP A 84 -13.07 3.98 -22.74
N GLY A 85 -13.23 4.58 -21.54
CA GLY A 85 -13.57 6.00 -21.41
C GLY A 85 -13.17 6.61 -20.08
N GLY A 86 -13.15 7.94 -20.04
CA GLY A 86 -12.71 8.70 -18.87
C GLY A 86 -11.19 8.79 -18.76
N PHE A 87 -10.71 9.03 -17.57
CA PHE A 87 -9.29 9.07 -17.21
C PHE A 87 -9.08 8.59 -15.78
N SER A 88 -7.92 8.01 -15.49
CA SER A 88 -7.51 7.69 -14.13
C SER A 88 -7.47 8.95 -13.30
N ARG A 89 -7.93 8.87 -12.05
CA ARG A 89 -8.15 10.07 -11.23
C ARG A 89 -6.88 10.89 -11.04
N ILE A 90 -7.09 12.19 -10.83
CA ILE A 90 -6.04 13.12 -10.40
C ILE A 90 -6.35 13.51 -8.96
N ASN A 91 -5.37 13.36 -8.08
CA ASN A 91 -5.40 13.89 -6.73
C ASN A 91 -4.54 15.15 -6.70
N VAL A 92 -5.06 16.24 -6.18
CA VAL A 92 -4.27 17.47 -5.98
C VAL A 92 -3.85 17.53 -4.52
N LYS A 93 -2.53 17.54 -4.29
CA LYS A 93 -1.92 17.66 -2.96
C LYS A 93 -1.33 19.05 -2.79
N VAL A 94 -2.06 19.89 -2.07
CA VAL A 94 -1.68 21.28 -1.82
C VAL A 94 -0.84 21.34 -0.56
N LYS A 95 0.47 21.60 -0.72
CA LYS A 95 1.40 21.88 0.39
C LYS A 95 1.51 23.38 0.57
N ALA A 96 0.78 23.91 1.58
CA ALA A 96 0.71 25.31 1.95
C ALA A 96 0.83 25.43 3.46
N ASP A 97 0.45 26.58 4.03
CA ASP A 97 0.27 26.78 5.47
C ASP A 97 -0.60 25.71 6.14
N VAL A 98 -1.60 25.20 5.40
CA VAL A 98 -2.41 24.03 5.76
C VAL A 98 -2.37 23.05 4.61
N GLU A 99 -1.91 21.81 4.87
CA GLU A 99 -1.95 20.75 3.87
C GLU A 99 -3.40 20.41 3.53
N THR A 100 -3.71 20.36 2.23
CA THR A 100 -5.04 20.07 1.72
C THR A 100 -4.95 19.06 0.58
N GLU A 101 -5.79 18.02 0.62
CA GLU A 101 -5.91 17.05 -0.46
C GLU A 101 -7.29 17.14 -1.11
N ILE A 102 -7.29 17.16 -2.45
CA ILE A 102 -8.51 17.08 -3.27
C ILE A 102 -8.39 15.83 -4.13
N ASN A 103 -9.15 14.80 -3.78
CA ASN A 103 -9.03 13.49 -4.40
C ASN A 103 -10.13 13.28 -5.45
N GLY A 104 -9.73 12.97 -6.69
CA GLY A 104 -10.63 12.62 -7.77
C GLY A 104 -11.31 11.26 -7.54
N GLN A 105 -12.49 11.05 -8.15
CA GLN A 105 -13.25 9.80 -7.99
C GLN A 105 -12.71 8.67 -8.88
N GLY A 106 -12.20 9.01 -10.08
CA GLY A 106 -11.78 8.04 -11.08
C GLY A 106 -12.89 7.66 -12.07
N PRO A 107 -12.58 6.81 -13.04
CA PRO A 107 -13.46 6.43 -14.14
C PRO A 107 -14.50 5.40 -13.69
N LYS A 108 -15.57 5.28 -14.50
CA LYS A 108 -16.55 4.18 -14.34
C LYS A 108 -15.93 2.87 -14.83
N ILE A 109 -16.15 1.81 -14.05
CA ILE A 109 -15.64 0.47 -14.34
C ILE A 109 -16.83 -0.45 -14.62
N SER A 110 -16.90 -0.99 -15.83
CA SER A 110 -17.98 -1.91 -16.21
C SER A 110 -17.74 -3.31 -15.65
N GLU A 111 -18.81 -4.12 -15.60
CA GLU A 111 -18.74 -5.52 -15.19
C GLU A 111 -17.79 -6.34 -16.09
N ALA A 112 -17.83 -6.12 -17.39
CA ALA A 112 -16.91 -6.76 -18.34
C ALA A 112 -15.44 -6.46 -18.02
N LYS A 113 -15.12 -5.23 -17.63
CA LYS A 113 -13.76 -4.86 -17.24
C LYS A 113 -13.34 -5.45 -15.88
N ARG A 114 -14.29 -5.61 -14.95
CA ARG A 114 -14.04 -6.36 -13.71
C ARG A 114 -13.70 -7.82 -13.99
N GLU A 115 -14.49 -8.45 -14.87
CA GLU A 115 -14.25 -9.85 -15.25
C GLU A 115 -12.90 -10.02 -15.98
N GLU A 116 -12.50 -9.05 -16.82
CA GLU A 116 -11.18 -9.03 -17.44
C GLU A 116 -10.04 -9.02 -16.39
N LEU A 117 -10.18 -8.24 -15.31
CA LEU A 117 -9.21 -8.23 -14.21
C LEU A 117 -9.19 -9.59 -13.48
N PHE A 118 -10.36 -10.18 -13.18
CA PHE A 118 -10.43 -11.49 -12.55
C PHE A 118 -9.73 -12.56 -13.37
N GLN A 119 -9.96 -12.60 -14.67
CA GLN A 119 -9.30 -13.56 -15.58
C GLN A 119 -7.77 -13.40 -15.61
N LYS A 120 -7.26 -12.18 -15.44
CA LYS A 120 -5.81 -11.94 -15.27
C LYS A 120 -5.31 -12.54 -13.95
N LEU A 121 -5.99 -12.27 -12.84
CA LEU A 121 -5.60 -12.74 -11.51
C LEU A 121 -5.78 -14.26 -11.34
N GLU A 122 -6.72 -14.88 -12.02
CA GLU A 122 -6.91 -16.33 -12.03
C GLU A 122 -5.74 -17.12 -12.62
N LYS A 123 -4.81 -16.46 -13.34
CA LYS A 123 -3.58 -17.06 -13.84
C LYS A 123 -2.49 -17.23 -12.77
N LEU A 124 -2.67 -16.58 -11.62
CA LEU A 124 -1.77 -16.73 -10.48
C LEU A 124 -1.86 -18.15 -9.90
N GLY A 125 -0.76 -18.62 -9.33
CA GLY A 125 -0.66 -19.96 -8.78
C GLY A 125 0.22 -20.07 -7.56
N GLU A 126 0.58 -21.30 -7.22
CA GLU A 126 1.36 -21.62 -6.03
C GLU A 126 2.68 -20.84 -5.97
N GLY A 127 2.96 -20.28 -4.79
CA GLY A 127 4.16 -19.49 -4.55
C GLY A 127 4.12 -18.04 -5.02
N ASP A 128 3.08 -17.64 -5.78
CA ASP A 128 2.89 -16.23 -6.12
C ASP A 128 2.45 -15.41 -4.90
N THR A 129 2.71 -14.11 -4.96
CA THR A 129 2.27 -13.16 -3.93
C THR A 129 1.35 -12.13 -4.57
N LEU A 130 0.15 -11.98 -4.04
CA LEU A 130 -0.82 -10.97 -4.44
C LEU A 130 -0.96 -9.93 -3.33
N ILE A 131 -0.69 -8.67 -3.67
CA ILE A 131 -0.80 -7.54 -2.76
C ILE A 131 -2.01 -6.72 -3.18
N LEU A 132 -3.03 -6.67 -2.33
CA LEU A 132 -4.20 -5.83 -2.49
C LEU A 132 -4.04 -4.59 -1.64
N SER A 133 -3.91 -3.41 -2.24
CA SER A 133 -3.67 -2.17 -1.50
C SER A 133 -4.54 -1.02 -1.98
N GLY A 134 -5.10 -0.27 -1.03
CA GLY A 134 -5.86 0.94 -1.28
C GLY A 134 -7.37 0.81 -1.13
N SER A 135 -8.07 1.88 -1.46
CA SER A 135 -9.52 1.94 -1.39
C SER A 135 -10.18 1.36 -2.64
N ILE A 136 -11.42 0.91 -2.49
CA ILE A 136 -12.30 0.56 -3.60
C ILE A 136 -13.00 1.86 -4.04
N PRO A 137 -12.96 2.23 -5.34
CA PRO A 137 -13.71 3.38 -5.83
C PRO A 137 -15.23 3.11 -5.75
N ASN A 138 -16.02 4.17 -5.56
CA ASN A 138 -17.48 4.08 -5.49
C ASN A 138 -18.17 3.56 -6.77
N THR A 139 -17.40 3.37 -7.84
CA THR A 139 -17.85 2.78 -9.11
C THR A 139 -17.71 1.25 -9.13
N LEU A 140 -17.14 0.66 -8.08
CA LEU A 140 -17.03 -0.79 -7.87
C LEU A 140 -17.86 -1.22 -6.65
N PRO A 141 -18.28 -2.49 -6.58
CA PRO A 141 -18.87 -3.06 -5.37
C PRO A 141 -17.92 -2.96 -4.19
N ASP A 142 -18.44 -2.72 -3.00
CA ASP A 142 -17.66 -2.60 -1.75
C ASP A 142 -17.05 -3.92 -1.26
N ASP A 143 -17.42 -5.05 -1.87
CA ASP A 143 -16.90 -6.38 -1.64
C ASP A 143 -15.86 -6.83 -2.70
N MET A 144 -15.33 -5.89 -3.49
CA MET A 144 -14.42 -6.19 -4.60
C MET A 144 -13.17 -6.98 -4.17
N TYR A 145 -12.66 -6.76 -2.96
CA TYR A 145 -11.56 -7.53 -2.38
C TYR A 145 -11.98 -8.98 -2.11
N GLU A 146 -13.17 -9.19 -1.53
CA GLU A 146 -13.70 -10.52 -1.28
C GLU A 146 -13.94 -11.28 -2.58
N GLN A 147 -14.53 -10.62 -3.59
CA GLN A 147 -14.74 -11.21 -4.91
C GLN A 147 -13.40 -11.64 -5.54
N THR A 148 -12.41 -10.78 -5.48
CA THR A 148 -11.06 -11.08 -5.98
C THR A 148 -10.46 -12.32 -5.31
N LEU A 149 -10.42 -12.33 -3.98
CA LEU A 149 -9.82 -13.43 -3.21
C LEU A 149 -10.61 -14.74 -3.34
N SER A 150 -11.94 -14.67 -3.43
CA SER A 150 -12.80 -15.86 -3.64
C SER A 150 -12.49 -16.59 -4.94
N ARG A 151 -12.12 -15.86 -6.00
CA ARG A 151 -11.78 -16.43 -7.32
C ARG A 151 -10.47 -17.23 -7.33
N ILE A 152 -9.56 -16.89 -6.44
CA ILE A 152 -8.18 -17.40 -6.46
C ILE A 152 -7.78 -18.12 -5.18
N GLN A 153 -8.68 -18.25 -4.21
CA GLN A 153 -8.42 -19.03 -2.99
C GLN A 153 -8.10 -20.50 -3.33
N GLY A 154 -7.30 -21.15 -2.48
CA GLY A 154 -6.92 -22.57 -2.66
C GLY A 154 -5.82 -22.82 -3.69
N LYS A 155 -5.31 -21.79 -4.38
CA LYS A 155 -4.23 -21.93 -5.38
C LYS A 155 -2.82 -21.81 -4.80
N GLY A 156 -2.64 -21.76 -3.47
CA GLY A 156 -1.32 -21.61 -2.85
C GLY A 156 -0.70 -20.22 -2.98
N ILE A 157 -1.52 -19.20 -3.27
CA ILE A 157 -1.11 -17.80 -3.40
C ILE A 157 -0.99 -17.16 -2.01
N ARG A 158 0.06 -16.37 -1.78
CA ARG A 158 0.22 -15.56 -0.58
C ARG A 158 -0.52 -14.23 -0.75
N PHE A 159 -1.52 -13.97 0.10
CA PHE A 159 -2.25 -12.71 0.10
C PHE A 159 -1.66 -11.73 1.11
N VAL A 160 -1.41 -10.51 0.66
CA VAL A 160 -1.01 -9.37 1.49
C VAL A 160 -2.05 -8.28 1.30
N VAL A 161 -2.61 -7.75 2.39
CA VAL A 161 -3.70 -6.78 2.30
C VAL A 161 -3.41 -5.54 3.15
N ASP A 162 -3.41 -4.38 2.49
CA ASP A 162 -3.34 -3.05 3.11
C ASP A 162 -4.56 -2.22 2.70
N ALA A 163 -5.63 -2.36 3.45
CA ALA A 163 -6.93 -1.78 3.16
C ALA A 163 -7.55 -1.11 4.38
N GLU A 164 -8.54 -0.25 4.13
CA GLU A 164 -9.30 0.39 5.21
C GLU A 164 -10.13 -0.62 6.02
N LYS A 165 -10.44 -0.23 7.28
CA LYS A 165 -11.09 -1.03 8.34
C LYS A 165 -12.10 -2.07 7.86
N GLY A 166 -13.16 -1.63 7.20
CA GLY A 166 -14.27 -2.51 6.80
C GLY A 166 -13.88 -3.54 5.75
N LEU A 167 -12.98 -3.16 4.82
CA LEU A 167 -12.46 -4.06 3.79
C LEU A 167 -11.53 -5.10 4.40
N LEU A 168 -10.69 -4.69 5.37
CA LEU A 168 -9.73 -5.57 6.00
C LEU A 168 -10.44 -6.73 6.74
N LEU A 169 -11.48 -6.41 7.53
CA LEU A 169 -12.22 -7.44 8.27
C LEU A 169 -12.90 -8.46 7.34
N LYS A 170 -13.40 -8.02 6.19
CA LYS A 170 -14.05 -8.90 5.21
C LYS A 170 -13.12 -9.93 4.58
N VAL A 171 -11.82 -9.65 4.51
CA VAL A 171 -10.83 -10.52 3.85
C VAL A 171 -10.11 -11.48 4.78
N LEU A 172 -10.27 -11.36 6.10
CA LEU A 172 -9.61 -12.24 7.07
C LEU A 172 -9.92 -13.72 6.88
N LYS A 173 -11.15 -14.06 6.47
CA LYS A 173 -11.57 -15.43 6.16
C LYS A 173 -10.76 -16.12 5.04
N PHE A 174 -9.97 -15.37 4.26
CA PHE A 174 -9.07 -15.90 3.23
C PHE A 174 -7.65 -16.15 3.74
N ASN A 175 -7.41 -16.03 5.05
CA ASN A 175 -6.14 -16.24 5.73
C ASN A 175 -4.97 -15.50 5.08
N PRO A 176 -5.02 -14.15 4.97
CA PRO A 176 -3.94 -13.38 4.37
C PRO A 176 -2.62 -13.63 5.12
N LEU A 177 -1.52 -13.80 4.37
CA LEU A 177 -0.18 -13.92 4.92
C LEU A 177 0.16 -12.70 5.78
N LEU A 178 -0.24 -11.51 5.32
CA LEU A 178 0.01 -10.25 6.03
C LEU A 178 -1.18 -9.31 5.87
N ILE A 179 -1.53 -8.67 6.96
CA ILE A 179 -2.33 -7.45 6.97
C ILE A 179 -1.55 -6.34 7.66
N LYS A 180 -1.77 -5.08 7.23
CA LYS A 180 -1.07 -3.93 7.82
C LYS A 180 -2.03 -2.78 8.16
N PRO A 181 -2.77 -2.82 9.26
CA PRO A 181 -3.41 -1.63 9.81
C PRO A 181 -2.41 -0.75 10.57
N ASN A 182 -2.72 0.52 10.79
CA ASN A 182 -2.06 1.33 11.80
C ASN A 182 -2.75 1.15 13.17
N ASN A 183 -2.13 1.65 14.24
CA ASN A 183 -2.67 1.54 15.61
C ASN A 183 -4.05 2.22 15.78
N HIS A 184 -4.31 3.31 15.06
CA HIS A 184 -5.61 3.99 15.06
C HIS A 184 -6.68 3.17 14.34
N GLU A 185 -6.35 2.67 13.14
CA GLU A 185 -7.23 1.78 12.38
C GLU A 185 -7.58 0.52 13.17
N LEU A 186 -6.59 -0.09 13.84
CA LEU A 186 -6.81 -1.24 14.72
C LEU A 186 -7.79 -0.89 15.86
N GLY A 187 -7.57 0.24 16.56
CA GLY A 187 -8.47 0.69 17.60
C GLY A 187 -9.88 0.94 17.11
N ASP A 188 -9.99 1.57 15.96
CA ASP A 188 -11.28 1.87 15.33
C ASP A 188 -12.07 0.62 14.90
N MET A 189 -11.38 -0.46 14.47
CA MET A 189 -12.03 -1.74 14.12
C MET A 189 -12.77 -2.36 15.31
N PHE A 190 -12.28 -2.11 16.52
CA PHE A 190 -12.85 -2.64 17.76
C PHE A 190 -13.55 -1.58 18.61
N GLY A 191 -13.66 -0.33 18.14
CA GLY A 191 -14.31 0.77 18.87
C GLY A 191 -13.56 1.20 20.15
N VAL A 192 -12.23 1.06 20.19
CA VAL A 192 -11.37 1.36 21.35
C VAL A 192 -10.24 2.31 21.01
N LYS A 193 -9.69 2.98 22.01
CA LYS A 193 -8.46 3.77 21.88
C LYS A 193 -7.30 2.98 22.49
N LEU A 194 -6.36 2.56 21.68
CA LEU A 194 -5.17 1.83 22.10
C LEU A 194 -4.07 2.80 22.54
N LYS A 195 -3.47 2.57 23.70
CA LYS A 195 -2.49 3.46 24.31
C LYS A 195 -1.15 2.79 24.57
N THR A 196 -1.13 1.47 24.74
CA THR A 196 0.08 0.71 25.07
C THR A 196 0.33 -0.40 24.04
N ASN A 197 1.58 -0.86 23.97
CA ASN A 197 1.95 -1.97 23.08
C ASN A 197 1.20 -3.25 23.46
N GLU A 198 0.95 -3.51 24.75
CA GLU A 198 0.21 -4.68 25.23
C GLU A 198 -1.25 -4.65 24.75
N GLU A 199 -1.88 -3.47 24.76
CA GLU A 199 -3.23 -3.31 24.21
C GLU A 199 -3.22 -3.57 22.69
N ILE A 200 -2.25 -3.00 21.96
CA ILE A 200 -2.09 -3.21 20.52
C ILE A 200 -1.92 -4.69 20.20
N ILE A 201 -1.03 -5.40 20.89
CA ILE A 201 -0.81 -6.84 20.74
C ILE A 201 -2.09 -7.63 21.03
N THR A 202 -2.82 -7.26 22.09
CA THR A 202 -4.08 -7.92 22.46
C THR A 202 -5.12 -7.83 21.34
N TYR A 203 -5.30 -6.66 20.75
CA TYR A 203 -6.26 -6.47 19.65
C TYR A 203 -5.76 -7.02 18.31
N ALA A 204 -4.47 -7.01 18.06
CA ALA A 204 -3.88 -7.64 16.88
C ALA A 204 -4.05 -9.18 16.91
N LYS A 205 -3.97 -9.83 18.09
CA LYS A 205 -4.28 -11.25 18.26
C LYS A 205 -5.72 -11.59 17.85
N LYS A 206 -6.68 -10.71 18.12
CA LYS A 206 -8.07 -10.91 17.66
C LYS A 206 -8.17 -10.95 16.14
N LEU A 207 -7.37 -10.16 15.43
CA LEU A 207 -7.31 -10.23 13.95
C LEU A 207 -6.70 -11.56 13.47
N GLN A 208 -5.73 -12.13 14.21
CA GLN A 208 -5.23 -13.48 13.92
C GLN A 208 -6.31 -14.56 14.18
N GLU A 209 -7.03 -14.47 15.28
CA GLU A 209 -8.16 -15.36 15.58
C GLU A 209 -9.27 -15.29 14.50
N MET A 210 -9.41 -14.13 13.83
CA MET A 210 -10.34 -13.94 12.71
C MET A 210 -9.78 -14.42 11.36
N GLY A 211 -8.48 -14.82 11.30
CA GLY A 211 -7.88 -15.45 10.13
C GLY A 211 -6.61 -14.81 9.58
N ALA A 212 -6.18 -13.64 10.04
CA ALA A 212 -4.89 -13.10 9.62
C ALA A 212 -3.74 -14.00 10.10
N ARG A 213 -2.81 -14.38 9.21
CA ARG A 213 -1.63 -15.16 9.63
C ARG A 213 -0.62 -14.27 10.35
N ASN A 214 -0.30 -13.13 9.79
CA ASN A 214 0.60 -12.14 10.41
C ASN A 214 -0.06 -10.76 10.40
N VAL A 215 0.16 -9.99 11.47
CA VAL A 215 -0.43 -8.66 11.66
C VAL A 215 0.69 -7.66 11.93
N LEU A 216 0.93 -6.76 10.99
CA LEU A 216 1.92 -5.69 11.08
C LEU A 216 1.20 -4.38 11.44
N ILE A 217 1.45 -3.86 12.64
CA ILE A 217 0.86 -2.61 13.11
C ILE A 217 1.88 -1.49 12.97
N SER A 218 1.59 -0.51 12.13
CA SER A 218 2.41 0.70 12.03
C SER A 218 1.96 1.74 13.05
N MET A 219 2.93 2.42 13.70
CA MET A 219 2.69 3.39 14.77
C MET A 219 3.42 4.72 14.49
N ALA A 220 3.60 5.06 13.21
CA ALA A 220 4.31 6.25 12.78
C ALA A 220 5.69 6.39 13.46
N GLY A 221 5.96 7.52 14.15
CA GLY A 221 7.22 7.77 14.86
C GLY A 221 7.51 6.83 16.04
N ASP A 222 6.50 6.12 16.54
CA ASP A 222 6.65 5.14 17.64
C ASP A 222 7.16 3.77 17.13
N GLY A 223 7.24 3.58 15.82
CA GLY A 223 7.76 2.36 15.21
C GLY A 223 6.69 1.40 14.71
N ALA A 224 6.88 0.12 14.96
CA ALA A 224 5.92 -0.91 14.54
C ALA A 224 5.94 -2.15 15.44
N ILE A 225 4.85 -2.92 15.38
CA ILE A 225 4.70 -4.23 16.00
C ILE A 225 4.31 -5.24 14.93
N LEU A 226 4.95 -6.40 14.92
CA LEU A 226 4.56 -7.54 14.10
C LEU A 226 4.16 -8.71 15.00
N LEU A 227 2.95 -9.23 14.82
CA LEU A 227 2.55 -10.53 15.35
C LEU A 227 2.62 -11.56 14.24
N THR A 228 3.25 -12.69 14.50
CA THR A 228 3.47 -13.75 13.54
C THR A 228 2.63 -14.99 13.81
N GLU A 229 2.35 -15.78 12.79
CA GLU A 229 1.56 -17.00 12.89
C GLU A 229 2.21 -18.09 13.73
N ASP A 230 3.53 -18.03 13.98
CA ASP A 230 4.27 -18.92 14.87
C ASP A 230 4.20 -18.47 16.34
N GLY A 231 3.39 -17.46 16.65
CA GLY A 231 3.08 -16.99 18.00
C GLY A 231 4.10 -16.04 18.60
N LYS A 232 5.06 -15.55 17.80
CA LYS A 232 6.01 -14.53 18.25
C LYS A 232 5.45 -13.13 18.01
N ASP A 233 5.91 -12.19 18.81
CA ASP A 233 5.73 -10.76 18.59
C ASP A 233 7.08 -10.04 18.56
N TYR A 234 7.18 -9.10 17.64
CA TYR A 234 8.35 -8.24 17.44
C TYR A 234 7.92 -6.79 17.58
N PHE A 235 8.64 -6.04 18.37
CA PHE A 235 8.52 -4.58 18.45
C PHE A 235 9.86 -3.95 18.10
N SER A 236 9.81 -2.86 17.35
CA SER A 236 10.96 -1.98 17.13
C SER A 236 10.50 -0.53 17.10
N PRO A 237 11.18 0.38 17.79
CA PRO A 237 10.98 1.81 17.60
C PRO A 237 11.35 2.19 16.16
N ALA A 238 10.81 3.30 15.68
CA ALA A 238 11.20 3.82 14.36
C ALA A 238 12.69 4.19 14.35
N PRO A 239 13.40 3.91 13.25
CA PRO A 239 14.74 4.46 13.06
C PRO A 239 14.75 5.97 13.23
N LYS A 240 15.87 6.52 13.70
CA LYS A 240 16.01 7.96 13.87
C LYS A 240 16.20 8.64 12.51
N GLY A 241 15.41 9.69 12.24
CA GLY A 241 15.51 10.49 11.03
C GLY A 241 14.61 11.72 11.08
N LYS A 242 14.77 12.60 10.10
CA LYS A 242 13.91 13.78 9.97
C LYS A 242 12.74 13.44 9.05
N LEU A 243 11.52 13.60 9.54
CA LEU A 243 10.33 13.46 8.70
C LEU A 243 10.33 14.51 7.58
N VAL A 244 10.24 14.06 6.35
CA VAL A 244 10.16 14.87 5.13
C VAL A 244 8.81 14.70 4.45
N ASN A 245 8.37 13.43 4.22
CA ASN A 245 7.12 13.14 3.56
C ASN A 245 6.55 11.80 4.05
N SER A 246 5.39 11.79 4.70
CA SER A 246 4.76 10.56 5.22
C SER A 246 3.96 9.78 4.16
N VAL A 247 3.74 10.38 2.98
CA VAL A 247 2.94 9.75 1.91
C VAL A 247 3.69 8.53 1.35
N GLY A 248 3.00 7.41 1.27
CA GLY A 248 3.59 6.16 0.77
C GLY A 248 4.47 5.39 1.77
N ALA A 249 4.71 5.91 2.99
CA ALA A 249 5.49 5.19 4.00
C ALA A 249 4.86 3.85 4.39
N GLY A 250 3.53 3.78 4.51
CA GLY A 250 2.80 2.54 4.76
C GLY A 250 2.91 1.54 3.61
N ASP A 251 2.80 2.02 2.37
CA ASP A 251 2.97 1.20 1.16
C ASP A 251 4.38 0.65 1.07
N SER A 252 5.37 1.50 1.40
CA SER A 252 6.79 1.14 1.46
C SER A 252 7.07 0.09 2.55
N MET A 253 6.40 0.17 3.69
CA MET A 253 6.50 -0.84 4.75
C MET A 253 6.00 -2.21 4.28
N VAL A 254 4.89 -2.25 3.54
CA VAL A 254 4.37 -3.49 2.90
C VAL A 254 5.39 -4.05 1.90
N ALA A 255 5.90 -3.20 1.00
CA ALA A 255 6.88 -3.61 0.00
C ALA A 255 8.16 -4.16 0.64
N GLY A 256 8.69 -3.46 1.66
CA GLY A 256 9.87 -3.88 2.41
C GLY A 256 9.66 -5.19 3.16
N PHE A 257 8.50 -5.39 3.78
CA PHE A 257 8.16 -6.66 4.43
C PHE A 257 8.16 -7.82 3.41
N VAL A 258 7.48 -7.65 2.28
CA VAL A 258 7.40 -8.69 1.24
C VAL A 258 8.79 -8.98 0.66
N ALA A 259 9.60 -7.95 0.39
CA ALA A 259 10.97 -8.12 -0.08
C ALA A 259 11.83 -8.88 0.95
N GLY A 260 11.81 -8.46 2.22
CA GLY A 260 12.54 -9.11 3.30
C GLY A 260 12.11 -10.55 3.53
N TYR A 261 10.81 -10.84 3.46
CA TYR A 261 10.26 -12.19 3.58
C TYR A 261 10.77 -13.12 2.45
N ILE A 262 10.80 -12.61 1.23
CA ILE A 262 11.30 -13.39 0.07
C ILE A 262 12.82 -13.59 0.16
N GLU A 263 13.58 -12.54 0.46
CA GLU A 263 15.06 -12.58 0.55
C GLU A 263 15.56 -13.52 1.65
N SER A 264 14.79 -13.64 2.74
CA SER A 264 15.16 -14.46 3.90
C SER A 264 14.52 -15.86 3.91
N ASN A 265 13.83 -16.24 2.83
CA ASN A 265 13.08 -17.50 2.75
C ASN A 265 12.07 -17.69 3.90
N GLY A 266 11.40 -16.61 4.28
CA GLY A 266 10.29 -16.66 5.24
C GLY A 266 10.65 -16.25 6.68
N ASP A 267 11.81 -15.65 6.93
CA ASP A 267 12.16 -15.11 8.24
C ASP A 267 11.34 -13.85 8.54
N TYR A 268 10.45 -13.93 9.51
CA TYR A 268 9.56 -12.84 9.90
C TYR A 268 10.28 -11.67 10.57
N GLU A 269 11.33 -11.92 11.36
CA GLU A 269 12.10 -10.84 11.99
C GLU A 269 12.83 -10.01 10.94
N ARG A 270 13.46 -10.66 9.97
CA ARG A 270 14.13 -9.98 8.86
C ARG A 270 13.12 -9.21 8.00
N ALA A 271 11.97 -9.80 7.70
CA ALA A 271 10.88 -9.16 6.96
C ALA A 271 10.35 -7.92 7.70
N PHE A 272 10.16 -8.02 9.01
CA PHE A 272 9.71 -6.92 9.87
C PHE A 272 10.70 -5.74 9.86
N LYS A 273 11.97 -6.01 10.14
CA LYS A 273 13.03 -4.98 10.14
C LYS A 273 13.13 -4.30 8.78
N MET A 274 13.10 -5.08 7.70
CA MET A 274 13.15 -4.52 6.35
C MET A 274 11.90 -3.68 6.05
N GLY A 275 10.71 -4.12 6.43
CA GLY A 275 9.48 -3.34 6.30
C GLY A 275 9.54 -2.01 7.04
N LEU A 276 9.92 -2.04 8.32
CA LEU A 276 10.05 -0.84 9.15
C LEU A 276 11.05 0.17 8.56
N CYS A 277 12.25 -0.31 8.18
CA CYS A 277 13.27 0.55 7.58
C CYS A 277 12.84 1.13 6.23
N THR A 278 12.12 0.35 5.41
CA THR A 278 11.63 0.81 4.11
C THR A 278 10.55 1.89 4.28
N GLY A 279 9.62 1.70 5.21
CA GLY A 279 8.64 2.74 5.56
C GLY A 279 9.29 4.01 6.09
N SER A 280 10.28 3.87 6.98
CA SER A 280 11.02 4.99 7.55
C SER A 280 11.88 5.71 6.51
N ALA A 281 12.55 4.99 5.59
CA ALA A 281 13.32 5.60 4.52
C ALA A 281 12.45 6.47 3.62
N SER A 282 11.25 5.99 3.24
CA SER A 282 10.29 6.82 2.51
C SER A 282 9.85 8.05 3.31
N ALA A 283 9.61 7.90 4.62
CA ALA A 283 9.21 9.02 5.46
C ALA A 283 10.31 10.09 5.61
N PHE A 284 11.57 9.72 5.45
CA PHE A 284 12.74 10.62 5.55
C PHE A 284 13.20 11.18 4.20
N SER A 285 12.55 10.81 3.10
CA SER A 285 12.85 11.24 1.74
C SER A 285 11.68 12.01 1.11
N GLU A 286 11.94 12.78 0.07
CA GLU A 286 10.89 13.37 -0.77
C GLU A 286 10.22 12.33 -1.66
N ASN A 287 10.93 11.24 -1.98
CA ASN A 287 10.50 10.15 -2.84
C ASN A 287 10.35 8.84 -2.06
N LEU A 288 9.80 7.82 -2.72
CA LEU A 288 9.71 6.48 -2.17
C LEU A 288 11.11 5.86 -1.96
N ALA A 289 11.25 5.05 -0.92
CA ALA A 289 12.51 4.46 -0.46
C ALA A 289 13.31 3.76 -1.57
N THR A 290 14.61 3.90 -1.50
CA THR A 290 15.59 3.18 -2.32
C THR A 290 16.37 2.16 -1.50
N ARG A 291 16.95 1.14 -2.15
CA ARG A 291 17.74 0.09 -1.48
C ARG A 291 18.87 0.68 -0.59
N PRO A 292 19.71 1.62 -1.04
CA PRO A 292 20.78 2.18 -0.20
C PRO A 292 20.26 2.86 1.07
N GLU A 293 19.12 3.60 0.99
CA GLU A 293 18.51 4.26 2.14
C GLU A 293 18.02 3.22 3.17
N VAL A 294 17.37 2.16 2.70
CA VAL A 294 16.89 1.07 3.57
C VAL A 294 18.06 0.34 4.23
N GLU A 295 19.11 0.01 3.49
CA GLU A 295 20.29 -0.66 4.03
C GLU A 295 21.04 0.19 5.05
N ALA A 296 21.05 1.50 4.87
CA ALA A 296 21.62 2.43 5.85
C ALA A 296 20.85 2.36 7.18
N LEU A 297 19.50 2.35 7.14
CA LEU A 297 18.66 2.24 8.34
C LEU A 297 18.73 0.86 8.99
N LEU A 298 18.80 -0.21 8.22
CA LEU A 298 18.93 -1.58 8.74
C LEU A 298 20.18 -1.81 9.60
N LYS A 299 21.21 -1.01 9.41
CA LYS A 299 22.44 -1.05 10.24
C LYS A 299 22.25 -0.38 11.62
N THR A 300 21.14 0.30 11.83
CA THR A 300 20.85 1.06 13.06
C THR A 300 19.89 0.38 14.00
N ILE A 301 19.28 -0.76 13.58
CA ILE A 301 18.26 -1.50 14.36
C ILE A 301 18.60 -3.00 14.49
#